data_cd50e128c14ca862cb8cab98aabaa089
#
_entry.id   cd50e128c14ca862cb8cab98aabaa089
#
_cell.length_a   1.000
_cell.length_b   1.000
_cell.length_c   1.000
_cell.angle_alpha   90.00
_cell.angle_beta   90.00
_cell.angle_gamma   90.00
#
_symmetry.space_group_name_H-M   'P 1'
#
loop_
_entity.id
_entity.type
_entity.pdbx_description
1 polymer ?
#
loop_
_entity_poly.entity_id
_entity_poly.type
_entity_poly.pdbx_seq_one_letter_code
_entity_poly.pdbx_strand_id
1 'polypeptide(L)'
;MKAVVYDRYGGPEVLRVEDVPTPSPAAGQVLIRVAATSVNLSDWECLRGSPAYARIGGLRSPARRTLGSDIAGVVDDVGNGVTRFRVGDEVYGDNLAIKGGFAEYAVVPESALALKPSELSFAEASSIPQAGAIALQGSRWAKAGDHVLINGAGGGSGAFAIQLAKQAGAHVTGVDNAGKLDFMLSLGADQVLDYTRDDFTRTPQRYDLVLDLVAHRSVYAYRRALARRGRYRCVGGSVGTMLRVLTVGALLGVASGRSIGVLAVKEGPDHFTPLSDLCASGTVKISVDRTFSLDQVPAALAHVGEGLALGKVVVLPS
;
A
#
# COMPACT_ATOMS: atom_id res chain seq x y z
N MET A 1 -19.87 6.23 18.31
CA MET A 1 -19.08 5.15 17.71
C MET A 1 -17.68 5.11 18.33
N LYS A 2 -17.08 3.94 18.37
CA LYS A 2 -15.68 3.80 18.78
C LYS A 2 -14.75 4.12 17.63
N ALA A 3 -13.64 4.83 17.92
CA ALA A 3 -12.58 5.13 16.97
C ALA A 3 -11.22 5.15 17.66
N VAL A 4 -10.17 4.79 16.93
CA VAL A 4 -8.79 4.99 17.38
C VAL A 4 -8.32 6.36 16.96
N VAL A 5 -7.97 7.19 17.94
CA VAL A 5 -7.63 8.58 17.72
C VAL A 5 -6.24 8.93 18.25
N TYR A 6 -5.66 10.00 17.68
CA TYR A 6 -4.42 10.62 18.15
C TYR A 6 -4.45 12.13 17.91
N ASP A 7 -3.77 12.90 18.77
CA ASP A 7 -3.75 14.37 18.72
C ASP A 7 -2.34 14.94 18.50
N ARG A 8 -1.33 14.08 18.51
CA ARG A 8 0.07 14.45 18.26
C ARG A 8 0.78 13.35 17.50
N TYR A 9 1.78 13.71 16.73
CA TYR A 9 2.67 12.76 16.09
C TYR A 9 3.51 11.99 17.13
N GLY A 10 3.73 10.70 16.89
CA GLY A 10 4.47 9.84 17.80
C GLY A 10 4.52 8.40 17.37
N GLY A 11 4.82 7.51 18.28
CA GLY A 11 4.69 6.07 18.10
C GLY A 11 3.28 5.56 18.43
N PRO A 12 3.09 4.22 18.48
CA PRO A 12 1.81 3.61 18.82
C PRO A 12 1.22 4.05 20.18
N GLU A 13 2.06 4.50 21.10
CA GLU A 13 1.69 4.96 22.45
C GLU A 13 0.84 6.23 22.48
N VAL A 14 0.74 6.96 21.36
CA VAL A 14 -0.11 8.17 21.29
C VAL A 14 -1.54 7.85 20.86
N LEU A 15 -1.80 6.62 20.45
CA LEU A 15 -3.10 6.14 20.00
C LEU A 15 -3.94 5.70 21.20
N ARG A 16 -5.24 5.98 21.13
CA ARG A 16 -6.23 5.54 22.13
C ARG A 16 -7.58 5.33 21.49
N VAL A 17 -8.39 4.44 22.06
CA VAL A 17 -9.79 4.27 21.69
C VAL A 17 -10.63 5.31 22.40
N GLU A 18 -11.47 6.02 21.65
CA GLU A 18 -12.43 7.00 22.18
C GLU A 18 -13.83 6.74 21.62
N ASP A 19 -14.84 7.09 22.40
CA ASP A 19 -16.20 7.25 21.90
C ASP A 19 -16.35 8.65 21.27
N VAL A 20 -16.56 8.69 19.96
CA VAL A 20 -16.71 9.91 19.17
C VAL A 20 -18.08 9.94 18.48
N PRO A 21 -18.60 11.12 18.12
CA PRO A 21 -19.82 11.20 17.31
C PRO A 21 -19.68 10.42 16.01
N THR A 22 -20.71 9.68 15.62
CA THR A 22 -20.77 9.07 14.29
C THR A 22 -20.85 10.19 13.23
N PRO A 23 -20.00 10.21 12.21
CA PRO A 23 -20.02 11.26 11.20
C PRO A 23 -21.24 11.13 10.29
N SER A 24 -21.70 12.23 9.72
CA SER A 24 -22.72 12.24 8.67
C SER A 24 -22.08 12.46 7.30
N PRO A 25 -22.55 11.78 6.24
CA PRO A 25 -21.98 11.93 4.91
C PRO A 25 -22.39 13.30 4.31
N ALA A 26 -21.40 14.05 3.82
CA ALA A 26 -21.63 15.26 3.05
C ALA A 26 -22.05 14.91 1.60
N ALA A 27 -22.35 15.92 0.77
CA ALA A 27 -22.67 15.71 -0.64
C ALA A 27 -21.55 14.94 -1.35
N GLY A 28 -21.92 13.88 -2.10
CA GLY A 28 -20.99 12.98 -2.80
C GLY A 28 -20.22 12.01 -1.90
N GLN A 29 -20.59 11.91 -0.62
CA GLN A 29 -19.98 10.99 0.34
C GLN A 29 -20.95 9.90 0.78
N VAL A 30 -20.39 8.79 1.20
CA VAL A 30 -21.10 7.61 1.72
C VAL A 30 -20.63 7.36 3.15
N LEU A 31 -21.56 7.09 4.07
CA LEU A 31 -21.25 6.56 5.39
C LEU A 31 -21.15 5.04 5.30
N ILE A 32 -20.04 4.49 5.72
CA ILE A 32 -19.79 3.04 5.73
C ILE A 32 -19.71 2.56 7.17
N ARG A 33 -20.47 1.55 7.51
CA ARG A 33 -20.23 0.72 8.70
C ARG A 33 -19.06 -0.21 8.35
N VAL A 34 -17.90 0.06 8.97
CA VAL A 34 -16.64 -0.59 8.63
C VAL A 34 -16.64 -2.02 9.16
N ALA A 35 -16.55 -2.99 8.27
CA ALA A 35 -16.40 -4.41 8.60
C ALA A 35 -14.94 -4.82 8.70
N ALA A 36 -14.08 -4.23 7.85
CA ALA A 36 -12.63 -4.44 7.88
C ALA A 36 -11.90 -3.22 7.33
N THR A 37 -10.72 -2.97 7.85
CA THR A 37 -9.78 -1.96 7.35
C THR A 37 -8.38 -2.53 7.36
N SER A 38 -7.56 -2.24 6.36
CA SER A 38 -6.19 -2.75 6.36
C SER A 38 -5.17 -1.67 6.68
N VAL A 39 -4.09 -2.08 7.34
CA VAL A 39 -3.01 -1.18 7.72
C VAL A 39 -2.04 -1.01 6.56
N ASN A 40 -1.71 0.22 6.23
CA ASN A 40 -0.73 0.59 5.24
C ASN A 40 0.49 1.28 5.86
N LEU A 41 1.63 1.23 5.17
CA LEU A 41 2.82 1.97 5.61
C LEU A 41 2.55 3.48 5.69
N SER A 42 1.66 4.00 4.83
CA SER A 42 1.22 5.40 4.86
C SER A 42 0.51 5.78 6.18
N ASP A 43 -0.16 4.83 6.85
CA ASP A 43 -0.77 5.08 8.16
C ASP A 43 0.30 5.20 9.25
N TRP A 44 1.32 4.35 9.20
CA TRP A 44 2.49 4.44 10.08
C TRP A 44 3.26 5.75 9.89
N GLU A 45 3.48 6.15 8.63
CA GLU A 45 4.14 7.42 8.30
C GLU A 45 3.34 8.62 8.82
N CYS A 46 2.01 8.61 8.64
CA CYS A 46 1.11 9.63 9.16
C CYS A 46 1.11 9.70 10.69
N LEU A 47 1.07 8.55 11.39
CA LEU A 47 1.17 8.48 12.83
C LEU A 47 2.44 9.17 13.34
N ARG A 48 3.56 8.87 12.72
CA ARG A 48 4.87 9.42 13.08
C ARG A 48 5.11 10.85 12.58
N GLY A 49 4.31 11.33 11.62
CA GLY A 49 4.58 12.57 10.91
C GLY A 49 5.95 12.56 10.20
N SER A 50 6.37 11.41 9.72
CA SER A 50 7.66 11.20 9.04
C SER A 50 7.50 10.15 7.95
N PRO A 51 7.96 10.44 6.72
CA PRO A 51 8.70 11.65 6.26
C PRO A 51 7.86 12.94 6.30
N ALA A 52 8.50 14.10 6.03
CA ALA A 52 7.88 15.42 6.18
C ALA A 52 6.58 15.59 5.38
N TYR A 53 6.40 14.90 4.25
CA TYR A 53 5.15 14.93 3.47
C TYR A 53 3.96 14.32 4.24
N ALA A 54 4.20 13.43 5.21
CA ALA A 54 3.16 12.87 6.07
C ALA A 54 2.50 13.92 6.99
N ARG A 55 3.09 15.11 7.08
CA ARG A 55 2.53 16.27 7.82
C ARG A 55 1.75 17.24 6.92
N ILE A 56 1.49 16.89 5.68
CA ILE A 56 0.68 17.75 4.79
C ILE A 56 -0.72 17.91 5.41
N GLY A 57 -1.13 19.18 5.60
CA GLY A 57 -2.37 19.55 6.26
C GLY A 57 -2.29 19.69 7.78
N GLY A 58 -1.14 19.33 8.43
CA GLY A 58 -1.00 19.42 9.88
C GLY A 58 0.47 19.45 10.33
N LEU A 59 1.14 20.61 10.24
CA LEU A 59 2.59 20.69 10.52
C LEU A 59 2.97 20.36 11.98
N ARG A 60 2.17 20.79 12.93
CA ARG A 60 2.44 20.65 14.38
C ARG A 60 1.65 19.53 15.03
N SER A 61 0.45 19.28 14.54
CA SER A 61 -0.46 18.24 14.99
C SER A 61 -1.12 17.58 13.77
N PRO A 62 -1.58 16.33 13.86
CA PRO A 62 -2.24 15.65 12.75
C PRO A 62 -3.52 16.37 12.34
N ALA A 63 -3.73 16.54 11.03
CA ALA A 63 -4.96 17.09 10.46
C ALA A 63 -6.14 16.12 10.59
N ARG A 64 -5.88 14.83 10.64
CA ARG A 64 -6.86 13.76 10.77
C ARG A 64 -6.59 13.01 12.07
N ARG A 65 -7.62 12.96 12.96
CA ARG A 65 -7.48 12.32 14.28
C ARG A 65 -7.57 10.79 14.21
N THR A 66 -8.12 10.23 13.13
CA THR A 66 -8.28 8.78 12.93
C THR A 66 -7.61 8.39 11.63
N LEU A 67 -6.77 7.36 11.66
CA LEU A 67 -6.06 6.80 10.52
C LEU A 67 -6.87 5.65 9.87
N GLY A 68 -6.22 4.90 8.96
CA GLY A 68 -6.82 3.83 8.20
C GLY A 68 -7.41 4.35 6.89
N SER A 69 -6.77 4.02 5.76
CA SER A 69 -7.22 4.45 4.43
C SER A 69 -7.99 3.37 3.69
N ASP A 70 -7.51 2.14 3.71
CA ASP A 70 -8.20 1.01 3.06
C ASP A 70 -9.39 0.56 3.90
N ILE A 71 -10.58 0.58 3.32
CA ILE A 71 -11.84 0.29 4.02
C ILE A 71 -12.65 -0.71 3.21
N ALA A 72 -13.30 -1.63 3.91
CA ALA A 72 -14.37 -2.46 3.37
C ALA A 72 -15.52 -2.56 4.39
N GLY A 73 -16.76 -2.49 3.93
CA GLY A 73 -17.91 -2.51 4.81
C GLY A 73 -19.22 -2.36 4.05
N VAL A 74 -20.25 -2.04 4.79
CA VAL A 74 -21.61 -1.90 4.28
C VAL A 74 -22.03 -0.43 4.32
N VAL A 75 -22.61 0.07 3.25
CA VAL A 75 -23.18 1.41 3.18
C VAL A 75 -24.33 1.55 4.18
N ASP A 76 -24.19 2.48 5.11
CA ASP A 76 -25.16 2.75 6.18
C ASP A 76 -26.02 3.98 5.86
N ASP A 77 -25.43 5.02 5.23
CA ASP A 77 -26.12 6.22 4.78
C ASP A 77 -25.42 6.84 3.56
N VAL A 78 -26.13 7.68 2.80
CA VAL A 78 -25.62 8.31 1.59
C VAL A 78 -25.91 9.81 1.59
N GLY A 79 -24.91 10.62 1.30
CA GLY A 79 -25.04 12.06 1.17
C GLY A 79 -25.73 12.48 -0.13
N ASN A 80 -26.14 13.75 -0.18
CA ASN A 80 -26.79 14.30 -1.37
C ASN A 80 -25.92 14.13 -2.63
N GLY A 81 -26.52 13.76 -3.76
CA GLY A 81 -25.86 13.62 -5.04
C GLY A 81 -25.10 12.30 -5.24
N VAL A 82 -25.08 11.41 -4.27
CA VAL A 82 -24.58 10.04 -4.45
C VAL A 82 -25.51 9.29 -5.38
N THR A 83 -24.96 8.66 -6.42
CA THR A 83 -25.73 7.95 -7.46
C THR A 83 -25.24 6.52 -7.68
N ARG A 84 -24.01 6.19 -7.24
CA ARG A 84 -23.36 4.90 -7.50
C ARG A 84 -23.69 3.84 -6.46
N PHE A 85 -24.08 4.24 -5.26
CA PHE A 85 -24.29 3.35 -4.13
C PHE A 85 -25.60 3.66 -3.39
N ARG A 86 -26.13 2.67 -2.71
CA ARG A 86 -27.31 2.74 -1.84
C ARG A 86 -27.05 2.04 -0.52
N VAL A 87 -27.85 2.36 0.48
CA VAL A 87 -27.82 1.69 1.79
C VAL A 87 -27.95 0.18 1.62
N GLY A 88 -27.07 -0.56 2.28
CA GLY A 88 -26.96 -2.01 2.22
C GLY A 88 -25.94 -2.56 1.21
N ASP A 89 -25.41 -1.74 0.31
CA ASP A 89 -24.36 -2.18 -0.62
C ASP A 89 -23.07 -2.53 0.13
N GLU A 90 -22.44 -3.64 -0.25
CA GLU A 90 -21.10 -4.01 0.22
C GLU A 90 -20.05 -3.33 -0.65
N VAL A 91 -19.21 -2.51 -0.03
CA VAL A 91 -18.25 -1.66 -0.73
C VAL A 91 -16.84 -1.76 -0.14
N TYR A 92 -15.84 -1.39 -0.94
CA TYR A 92 -14.45 -1.27 -0.49
C TYR A 92 -13.73 -0.18 -1.30
N GLY A 93 -12.65 0.37 -0.73
CA GLY A 93 -11.88 1.40 -1.42
C GLY A 93 -10.75 2.00 -0.58
N ASP A 94 -10.00 2.93 -1.20
CA ASP A 94 -8.91 3.68 -0.56
C ASP A 94 -9.36 5.11 -0.23
N ASN A 95 -9.58 5.37 1.05
CA ASN A 95 -9.93 6.70 1.58
C ASN A 95 -8.68 7.51 1.98
N LEU A 96 -7.63 7.50 1.16
CA LEU A 96 -6.32 8.06 1.50
C LEU A 96 -6.38 9.54 1.90
N ALA A 97 -7.22 10.33 1.25
CA ALA A 97 -7.33 11.77 1.50
C ALA A 97 -8.03 12.11 2.84
N ILE A 98 -9.03 11.33 3.23
CA ILE A 98 -9.85 11.58 4.43
C ILE A 98 -9.43 10.69 5.59
N LYS A 99 -9.06 9.43 5.32
CA LYS A 99 -8.80 8.36 6.28
C LYS A 99 -10.03 8.01 7.13
N GLY A 100 -9.87 7.52 8.34
CA GLY A 100 -10.99 7.23 9.25
C GLY A 100 -11.35 5.75 9.36
N GLY A 101 -10.62 4.85 8.69
CA GLY A 101 -10.92 3.42 8.70
C GLY A 101 -10.72 2.73 10.06
N PHE A 102 -9.88 3.27 10.94
CA PHE A 102 -9.72 2.71 12.29
C PHE A 102 -10.84 3.18 13.23
N ALA A 103 -12.08 2.95 12.81
CA ALA A 103 -13.31 3.29 13.53
C ALA A 103 -14.45 2.35 13.10
N GLU A 104 -15.54 2.32 13.86
CA GLU A 104 -16.75 1.54 13.51
C GLU A 104 -17.46 2.09 12.27
N TYR A 105 -17.35 3.41 12.01
CA TYR A 105 -17.93 4.07 10.84
C TYR A 105 -16.93 5.05 10.22
N ALA A 106 -16.98 5.17 8.90
CA ALA A 106 -16.17 6.12 8.14
C ALA A 106 -16.98 6.78 7.03
N VAL A 107 -16.73 8.07 6.76
CA VAL A 107 -17.24 8.75 5.56
C VAL A 107 -16.20 8.64 4.45
N VAL A 108 -16.66 8.30 3.25
CA VAL A 108 -15.80 8.06 2.08
C VAL A 108 -16.44 8.72 0.85
N PRO A 109 -15.67 9.43 0.00
CA PRO A 109 -16.20 9.89 -1.29
C PRO A 109 -16.64 8.70 -2.15
N GLU A 110 -17.81 8.79 -2.80
CA GLU A 110 -18.27 7.71 -3.69
C GLU A 110 -17.26 7.39 -4.80
N SER A 111 -16.48 8.37 -5.23
CA SER A 111 -15.43 8.19 -6.26
C SER A 111 -14.26 7.31 -5.82
N ALA A 112 -14.07 7.09 -4.52
CA ALA A 112 -13.00 6.24 -3.98
C ALA A 112 -13.42 4.79 -3.78
N LEU A 113 -14.70 4.46 -4.00
CA LEU A 113 -15.30 3.17 -3.70
C LEU A 113 -15.63 2.34 -4.94
N ALA A 114 -15.59 1.03 -4.78
CA ALA A 114 -16.16 0.02 -5.67
C ALA A 114 -17.11 -0.92 -4.90
N LEU A 115 -18.01 -1.60 -5.61
CA LEU A 115 -18.76 -2.72 -5.06
C LEU A 115 -17.79 -3.87 -4.75
N LYS A 116 -17.94 -4.47 -3.58
CA LYS A 116 -17.12 -5.61 -3.18
C LYS A 116 -17.52 -6.86 -4.00
N PRO A 117 -16.57 -7.56 -4.64
CA PRO A 117 -16.85 -8.87 -5.21
C PRO A 117 -17.43 -9.82 -4.15
N SER A 118 -18.46 -10.57 -4.51
CA SER A 118 -19.12 -11.50 -3.60
C SER A 118 -18.21 -12.63 -3.11
N GLU A 119 -17.21 -12.99 -3.91
CA GLU A 119 -16.21 -14.02 -3.64
C GLU A 119 -15.20 -13.63 -2.56
N LEU A 120 -15.06 -12.33 -2.30
CA LEU A 120 -14.10 -11.82 -1.32
C LEU A 120 -14.79 -11.52 0.01
N SER A 121 -14.15 -11.91 1.11
CA SER A 121 -14.48 -11.42 2.44
C SER A 121 -14.16 -9.92 2.57
N PHE A 122 -14.70 -9.24 3.59
CA PHE A 122 -14.35 -7.85 3.86
C PHE A 122 -12.87 -7.67 4.20
N ALA A 123 -12.28 -8.63 4.91
CA ALA A 123 -10.85 -8.62 5.24
C ALA A 123 -9.98 -8.68 3.98
N GLU A 124 -10.32 -9.54 3.03
CA GLU A 124 -9.64 -9.63 1.74
C GLU A 124 -9.85 -8.38 0.91
N ALA A 125 -11.10 -7.91 0.78
CA ALA A 125 -11.42 -6.71 0.01
C ALA A 125 -10.70 -5.47 0.54
N SER A 126 -10.65 -5.26 1.87
CA SER A 126 -9.90 -4.15 2.46
C SER A 126 -8.38 -4.24 2.24
N SER A 127 -7.86 -5.41 1.90
CA SER A 127 -6.42 -5.64 1.68
C SER A 127 -5.92 -5.19 0.30
N ILE A 128 -6.85 -4.89 -0.63
CA ILE A 128 -6.51 -4.67 -2.04
C ILE A 128 -6.23 -3.19 -2.38
N PRO A 129 -7.02 -2.18 -1.98
CA PRO A 129 -7.05 -0.89 -2.68
C PRO A 129 -5.68 -0.23 -2.84
N GLN A 130 -5.04 0.23 -1.78
CA GLN A 130 -3.75 0.91 -1.88
C GLN A 130 -2.63 -0.02 -2.35
N ALA A 131 -2.53 -1.20 -1.74
CA ALA A 131 -1.49 -2.17 -2.07
C ALA A 131 -1.60 -2.67 -3.52
N GLY A 132 -2.82 -2.93 -3.97
CA GLY A 132 -3.13 -3.38 -5.33
C GLY A 132 -2.87 -2.31 -6.37
N ALA A 133 -3.27 -1.06 -6.12
CA ALA A 133 -3.00 0.06 -7.01
C ALA A 133 -1.49 0.26 -7.24
N ILE A 134 -0.69 0.15 -6.18
CA ILE A 134 0.78 0.22 -6.27
C ILE A 134 1.32 -0.96 -7.09
N ALA A 135 0.88 -2.18 -6.79
CA ALA A 135 1.38 -3.39 -7.44
C ALA A 135 1.03 -3.43 -8.93
N LEU A 136 -0.22 -3.15 -9.31
CA LEU A 136 -0.66 -3.10 -10.72
C LEU A 136 0.14 -2.06 -11.51
N GLN A 137 0.22 -0.84 -11.00
CA GLN A 137 0.91 0.24 -11.69
C GLN A 137 2.43 0.05 -11.70
N GLY A 138 2.99 -0.56 -10.64
CA GLY A 138 4.42 -0.88 -10.53
C GLY A 138 4.85 -1.99 -11.46
N SER A 139 4.05 -3.04 -11.59
CA SER A 139 4.36 -4.24 -12.38
C SER A 139 4.00 -4.13 -13.86
N ARG A 140 3.25 -3.11 -14.28
CA ARG A 140 2.73 -2.95 -15.66
C ARG A 140 3.79 -2.99 -16.78
N TRP A 141 5.07 -2.81 -16.44
CA TRP A 141 6.16 -2.87 -17.41
C TRP A 141 6.87 -4.21 -17.45
N ALA A 142 6.53 -5.14 -16.56
CA ALA A 142 7.07 -6.48 -16.57
C ALA A 142 6.62 -7.25 -17.83
N LYS A 143 7.52 -7.99 -18.43
CA LYS A 143 7.26 -8.81 -19.63
C LYS A 143 7.87 -10.19 -19.47
N ALA A 144 7.45 -11.11 -20.32
CA ALA A 144 8.03 -12.46 -20.37
C ALA A 144 9.54 -12.40 -20.63
N GLY A 145 10.28 -13.09 -19.79
CA GLY A 145 11.75 -13.14 -19.82
C GLY A 145 12.48 -11.98 -19.18
N ASP A 146 11.77 -10.90 -18.72
CA ASP A 146 12.40 -9.80 -17.99
C ASP A 146 12.90 -10.28 -16.61
N HIS A 147 14.02 -9.72 -16.16
CA HIS A 147 14.45 -9.80 -14.77
C HIS A 147 13.87 -8.63 -13.98
N VAL A 148 12.94 -8.94 -13.08
CA VAL A 148 12.23 -7.96 -12.24
C VAL A 148 12.72 -8.06 -10.80
N LEU A 149 13.13 -6.94 -10.20
CA LEU A 149 13.42 -6.86 -8.78
C LEU A 149 12.35 -6.07 -8.07
N ILE A 150 11.88 -6.60 -6.95
CA ILE A 150 10.92 -5.94 -6.05
C ILE A 150 11.60 -5.78 -4.69
N ASN A 151 11.84 -4.54 -4.26
CA ASN A 151 12.39 -4.22 -2.95
C ASN A 151 11.27 -3.84 -1.98
N GLY A 152 11.18 -4.50 -0.83
CA GLY A 152 10.02 -4.51 0.06
C GLY A 152 9.00 -5.58 -0.37
N ALA A 153 9.49 -6.66 -0.96
CA ALA A 153 8.69 -7.68 -1.64
C ALA A 153 7.81 -8.52 -0.70
N GLY A 154 8.18 -8.63 0.57
CA GLY A 154 7.39 -9.35 1.59
C GLY A 154 6.28 -8.51 2.24
N GLY A 155 6.10 -7.25 1.87
CA GLY A 155 5.00 -6.40 2.33
C GLY A 155 3.75 -6.51 1.44
N GLY A 156 2.68 -5.77 1.77
CA GLY A 156 1.39 -5.88 1.08
C GLY A 156 1.46 -5.65 -0.43
N SER A 157 2.02 -4.52 -0.88
CA SER A 157 2.17 -4.22 -2.30
C SER A 157 3.18 -5.15 -2.98
N GLY A 158 4.25 -5.52 -2.26
CA GLY A 158 5.28 -6.42 -2.77
C GLY A 158 4.74 -7.82 -3.05
N ALA A 159 3.92 -8.36 -2.16
CA ALA A 159 3.29 -9.66 -2.29
C ALA A 159 2.40 -9.78 -3.54
N PHE A 160 1.65 -8.74 -3.87
CA PHE A 160 0.90 -8.66 -5.13
C PHE A 160 1.83 -8.47 -6.34
N ALA A 161 2.85 -7.62 -6.22
CA ALA A 161 3.76 -7.33 -7.32
C ALA A 161 4.57 -8.57 -7.76
N ILE A 162 4.98 -9.44 -6.82
CA ILE A 162 5.60 -10.74 -7.15
C ILE A 162 4.68 -11.53 -8.07
N GLN A 163 3.44 -11.75 -7.66
CA GLN A 163 2.49 -12.58 -8.38
C GLN A 163 2.16 -12.00 -9.76
N LEU A 164 1.94 -10.67 -9.85
CA LEU A 164 1.67 -9.99 -11.12
C LEU A 164 2.86 -10.07 -12.08
N ALA A 165 4.09 -9.90 -11.60
CA ALA A 165 5.29 -10.02 -12.42
C ALA A 165 5.49 -11.49 -12.89
N LYS A 166 5.19 -12.47 -12.04
CA LYS A 166 5.21 -13.89 -12.43
C LYS A 166 4.17 -14.22 -13.49
N GLN A 167 2.94 -13.68 -13.39
CA GLN A 167 1.91 -13.83 -14.42
C GLN A 167 2.34 -13.23 -15.77
N ALA A 168 3.12 -12.15 -15.76
CA ALA A 168 3.69 -11.58 -16.97
C ALA A 168 4.83 -12.42 -17.57
N GLY A 169 5.24 -13.54 -16.92
CA GLY A 169 6.31 -14.42 -17.36
C GLY A 169 7.71 -13.93 -17.02
N ALA A 170 7.85 -13.02 -16.05
CA ALA A 170 9.14 -12.50 -15.62
C ALA A 170 9.87 -13.44 -14.64
N HIS A 171 11.21 -13.28 -14.57
CA HIS A 171 12.04 -13.82 -13.50
C HIS A 171 12.07 -12.81 -12.35
N VAL A 172 11.53 -13.18 -11.18
CA VAL A 172 11.31 -12.26 -10.06
C VAL A 172 12.35 -12.48 -8.96
N THR A 173 13.07 -11.41 -8.61
CA THR A 173 13.92 -11.34 -7.41
C THR A 173 13.20 -10.49 -6.34
N GLY A 174 12.83 -11.10 -5.22
CA GLY A 174 12.28 -10.42 -4.05
C GLY A 174 13.39 -10.00 -3.08
N VAL A 175 13.30 -8.78 -2.55
CA VAL A 175 14.22 -8.27 -1.52
C VAL A 175 13.43 -7.86 -0.30
N ASP A 176 13.74 -8.43 0.87
CA ASP A 176 13.19 -8.04 2.17
C ASP A 176 14.14 -8.52 3.30
N ASN A 177 13.72 -8.53 4.55
CA ASN A 177 14.49 -9.12 5.66
C ASN A 177 14.43 -10.66 5.67
N ALA A 178 15.35 -11.29 6.41
CA ALA A 178 15.48 -12.75 6.49
C ALA A 178 14.17 -13.49 6.85
N GLY A 179 13.33 -12.89 7.70
CA GLY A 179 12.07 -13.50 8.16
C GLY A 179 10.98 -13.61 7.08
N LYS A 180 11.21 -13.01 5.89
CA LYS A 180 10.22 -12.99 4.81
C LYS A 180 10.63 -13.77 3.55
N LEU A 181 11.82 -14.39 3.56
CA LEU A 181 12.35 -15.05 2.37
C LEU A 181 11.45 -16.20 1.90
N ASP A 182 11.07 -17.10 2.81
CA ASP A 182 10.20 -18.24 2.49
C ASP A 182 8.80 -17.79 2.02
N PHE A 183 8.29 -16.72 2.62
CA PHE A 183 7.03 -16.13 2.18
C PHE A 183 7.11 -15.63 0.74
N MET A 184 8.16 -14.89 0.38
CA MET A 184 8.36 -14.41 -1.00
C MET A 184 8.49 -15.56 -2.01
N LEU A 185 9.21 -16.63 -1.66
CA LEU A 185 9.31 -17.85 -2.46
C LEU A 185 7.93 -18.52 -2.65
N SER A 186 7.12 -18.57 -1.60
CA SER A 186 5.76 -19.14 -1.65
C SER A 186 4.81 -18.38 -2.58
N LEU A 187 5.08 -17.09 -2.83
CA LEU A 187 4.36 -16.24 -3.77
C LEU A 187 4.86 -16.36 -5.22
N GLY A 188 5.91 -17.15 -5.45
CA GLY A 188 6.47 -17.43 -6.77
C GLY A 188 7.71 -16.61 -7.12
N ALA A 189 8.37 -15.93 -6.19
CA ALA A 189 9.67 -15.33 -6.46
C ALA A 189 10.70 -16.43 -6.83
N ASP A 190 11.49 -16.21 -7.89
CA ASP A 190 12.51 -17.17 -8.33
C ASP A 190 13.79 -17.05 -7.49
N GLN A 191 14.06 -15.86 -6.98
CA GLN A 191 15.19 -15.56 -6.10
C GLN A 191 14.76 -14.62 -4.99
N VAL A 192 15.39 -14.75 -3.84
CA VAL A 192 15.17 -13.87 -2.69
C VAL A 192 16.49 -13.40 -2.10
N LEU A 193 16.54 -12.16 -1.67
CA LEU A 193 17.72 -11.54 -1.08
C LEU A 193 17.35 -10.93 0.28
N ASP A 194 18.17 -11.17 1.28
CA ASP A 194 18.10 -10.50 2.57
C ASP A 194 18.89 -9.19 2.52
N TYR A 195 18.21 -8.03 2.58
CA TYR A 195 18.86 -6.73 2.48
C TYR A 195 19.87 -6.45 3.60
N THR A 196 19.85 -7.21 4.70
CA THR A 196 20.81 -7.07 5.81
C THR A 196 22.15 -7.70 5.48
N ARG A 197 22.19 -8.63 4.52
CA ARG A 197 23.39 -9.36 4.06
C ARG A 197 23.77 -9.01 2.64
N ASP A 198 22.76 -8.80 1.79
CA ASP A 198 22.91 -8.68 0.35
C ASP A 198 22.63 -7.25 -0.14
N ASP A 199 23.49 -6.74 -0.99
CA ASP A 199 23.25 -5.50 -1.72
C ASP A 199 22.88 -5.81 -3.17
N PHE A 200 21.59 -5.82 -3.49
CA PHE A 200 21.10 -6.10 -4.84
C PHE A 200 21.70 -5.16 -5.91
N THR A 201 22.22 -3.98 -5.52
CA THR A 201 22.85 -3.05 -6.46
C THR A 201 24.29 -3.41 -6.78
N ARG A 202 24.88 -4.41 -6.08
CA ARG A 202 26.25 -4.90 -6.26
C ARG A 202 26.31 -6.32 -6.81
N THR A 203 25.19 -7.01 -6.95
CA THR A 203 25.13 -8.33 -7.57
C THR A 203 25.51 -8.25 -9.06
N PRO A 204 25.97 -9.33 -9.68
CA PRO A 204 26.24 -9.37 -11.13
C PRO A 204 24.94 -9.24 -11.95
N GLN A 205 23.79 -9.63 -11.40
CA GLN A 205 22.49 -9.55 -12.06
C GLN A 205 22.13 -8.09 -12.40
N ARG A 206 21.52 -7.90 -13.56
CA ARG A 206 20.94 -6.61 -13.98
C ARG A 206 19.46 -6.80 -14.24
N TYR A 207 18.66 -5.80 -13.88
CA TYR A 207 17.21 -5.86 -13.86
C TYR A 207 16.61 -4.98 -14.94
N ASP A 208 15.61 -5.50 -15.66
CA ASP A 208 14.83 -4.77 -16.65
C ASP A 208 13.82 -3.85 -15.97
N LEU A 209 13.30 -4.28 -14.80
CA LEU A 209 12.46 -3.50 -13.93
C LEU A 209 12.91 -3.63 -12.47
N VAL A 210 13.03 -2.50 -11.79
CA VAL A 210 13.17 -2.43 -10.33
C VAL A 210 11.98 -1.65 -9.78
N LEU A 211 11.11 -2.32 -9.02
CA LEU A 211 10.07 -1.70 -8.21
C LEU A 211 10.58 -1.59 -6.77
N ASP A 212 10.81 -0.37 -6.33
CA ASP A 212 11.39 -0.09 -5.02
C ASP A 212 10.35 0.56 -4.09
N LEU A 213 9.86 -0.20 -3.14
CA LEU A 213 8.83 0.21 -2.17
C LEU A 213 9.45 0.80 -0.88
N VAL A 214 10.79 0.85 -0.79
CA VAL A 214 11.52 1.29 0.40
C VAL A 214 12.47 2.45 0.14
N ALA A 215 13.06 2.55 -1.04
CA ALA A 215 13.86 3.64 -1.63
C ALA A 215 14.81 4.38 -0.67
N HIS A 216 15.93 3.77 -0.28
CA HIS A 216 16.91 4.40 0.62
C HIS A 216 18.34 4.48 0.07
N ARG A 217 18.60 3.89 -1.13
CA ARG A 217 19.95 3.87 -1.73
C ARG A 217 20.20 5.07 -2.65
N SER A 218 21.43 5.23 -3.12
CA SER A 218 21.78 6.31 -4.04
C SER A 218 21.28 6.04 -5.47
N VAL A 219 21.00 7.10 -6.22
CA VAL A 219 20.57 7.00 -7.63
C VAL A 219 21.64 6.34 -8.53
N TYR A 220 22.92 6.45 -8.17
CA TYR A 220 24.02 5.77 -8.87
C TYR A 220 23.97 4.25 -8.65
N ALA A 221 23.60 3.82 -7.43
CA ALA A 221 23.41 2.41 -7.12
C ALA A 221 22.24 1.83 -7.91
N TYR A 222 21.11 2.54 -7.97
CA TYR A 222 19.97 2.14 -8.78
C TYR A 222 20.32 2.03 -10.26
N ARG A 223 21.02 3.02 -10.81
CA ARG A 223 21.48 2.96 -12.20
C ARG A 223 22.33 1.73 -12.47
N ARG A 224 23.23 1.35 -11.52
CA ARG A 224 24.10 0.19 -11.66
C ARG A 224 23.33 -1.12 -11.70
N ALA A 225 22.24 -1.24 -10.92
CA ALA A 225 21.40 -2.42 -10.88
C ALA A 225 20.59 -2.64 -12.17
N LEU A 226 20.35 -1.59 -12.95
CA LEU A 226 19.52 -1.67 -14.16
C LEU A 226 20.27 -2.23 -15.37
N ALA A 227 19.58 -3.07 -16.14
CA ALA A 227 19.96 -3.48 -17.49
C ALA A 227 19.96 -2.27 -18.45
N ARG A 228 20.43 -2.47 -19.69
CA ARG A 228 20.23 -1.47 -20.76
C ARG A 228 18.73 -1.32 -21.02
N ARG A 229 18.25 -0.07 -21.11
CA ARG A 229 16.81 0.27 -21.21
C ARG A 229 15.97 -0.13 -19.99
N GLY A 230 16.60 -0.59 -18.91
CA GLY A 230 15.92 -0.96 -17.67
C GLY A 230 15.23 0.24 -17.01
N ARG A 231 14.23 -0.07 -16.19
CA ARG A 231 13.38 0.90 -15.50
C ARG A 231 13.52 0.76 -13.98
N TYR A 232 13.70 1.86 -13.30
CA TYR A 232 13.59 1.96 -11.84
C TYR A 232 12.39 2.82 -11.50
N ARG A 233 11.54 2.34 -10.62
CA ARG A 233 10.39 3.07 -10.08
C ARG A 233 10.35 2.90 -8.57
N CYS A 234 10.32 4.00 -7.84
CA CYS A 234 10.13 3.97 -6.40
C CYS A 234 8.77 4.50 -5.99
N VAL A 235 8.28 3.97 -4.89
CA VAL A 235 7.07 4.43 -4.19
C VAL A 235 7.47 4.72 -2.75
N GLY A 236 7.30 5.97 -2.32
CA GLY A 236 7.71 6.39 -0.97
C GLY A 236 9.22 6.60 -0.83
N GLY A 237 9.64 6.74 0.42
CA GLY A 237 11.01 7.07 0.80
C GLY A 237 11.16 8.49 1.34
N SER A 238 12.36 8.89 1.75
CA SER A 238 12.59 10.25 2.25
C SER A 238 12.38 11.30 1.15
N VAL A 239 11.96 12.50 1.53
CA VAL A 239 11.82 13.63 0.59
C VAL A 239 13.12 13.86 -0.19
N GLY A 240 14.27 13.77 0.47
CA GLY A 240 15.59 13.91 -0.17
C GLY A 240 15.85 12.80 -1.20
N THR A 241 15.45 11.56 -0.93
CA THR A 241 15.58 10.45 -1.88
C THR A 241 14.67 10.68 -3.09
N MET A 242 13.42 11.06 -2.89
CA MET A 242 12.48 11.33 -3.97
C MET A 242 12.94 12.49 -4.87
N LEU A 243 13.42 13.58 -4.28
CA LEU A 243 13.97 14.69 -5.05
C LEU A 243 15.21 14.28 -5.86
N ARG A 244 16.13 13.48 -5.29
CA ARG A 244 17.29 12.98 -6.04
C ARG A 244 16.88 12.04 -7.18
N VAL A 245 15.87 11.21 -6.99
CA VAL A 245 15.33 10.33 -8.04
C VAL A 245 14.72 11.15 -9.17
N LEU A 246 13.90 12.17 -8.84
CA LEU A 246 13.24 13.03 -9.81
C LEU A 246 14.19 13.95 -10.60
N THR A 247 15.33 14.33 -10.01
CA THR A 247 16.30 15.26 -10.62
C THR A 247 17.51 14.49 -11.16
N VAL A 248 18.48 14.19 -10.31
CA VAL A 248 19.73 13.50 -10.70
C VAL A 248 19.43 12.11 -11.30
N GLY A 249 18.46 11.38 -10.75
CA GLY A 249 18.08 10.06 -11.25
C GLY A 249 17.53 10.11 -12.66
N ALA A 250 16.66 11.06 -12.94
CA ALA A 250 16.08 11.25 -14.28
C ALA A 250 17.17 11.59 -15.31
N LEU A 251 18.07 12.53 -14.99
CA LEU A 251 19.19 12.92 -15.87
C LEU A 251 20.16 11.75 -16.12
N LEU A 252 20.56 11.03 -15.08
CA LEU A 252 21.41 9.84 -15.19
C LEU A 252 20.73 8.72 -15.99
N GLY A 253 19.41 8.60 -15.84
CA GLY A 253 18.60 7.64 -16.61
C GLY A 253 18.71 7.93 -18.10
N VAL A 254 18.38 9.15 -18.53
CA VAL A 254 18.46 9.59 -19.93
C VAL A 254 19.88 9.40 -20.47
N ALA A 255 20.90 9.92 -19.78
CA ALA A 255 22.31 9.83 -20.19
C ALA A 255 22.82 8.39 -20.35
N SER A 256 22.19 7.42 -19.68
CA SER A 256 22.59 6.00 -19.72
C SER A 256 21.63 5.09 -20.50
N GLY A 257 20.62 5.66 -21.19
CA GLY A 257 19.59 4.88 -21.90
C GLY A 257 18.69 4.06 -20.96
N ARG A 258 18.49 4.50 -19.73
CA ARG A 258 17.65 3.89 -18.69
C ARG A 258 16.52 4.84 -18.29
N SER A 259 15.55 4.36 -17.53
CA SER A 259 14.46 5.19 -16.99
C SER A 259 14.45 5.12 -15.46
N ILE A 260 14.81 6.21 -14.80
CA ILE A 260 14.84 6.29 -13.34
C ILE A 260 13.82 7.36 -12.91
N GLY A 261 12.87 7.01 -12.05
CA GLY A 261 11.83 7.94 -11.62
C GLY A 261 10.97 7.43 -10.46
N VAL A 262 10.11 8.29 -9.99
CA VAL A 262 9.08 7.98 -8.99
C VAL A 262 7.86 7.42 -9.71
N LEU A 263 7.21 6.44 -9.12
CA LEU A 263 5.90 5.97 -9.52
C LEU A 263 4.84 6.87 -8.88
N ALA A 264 4.27 7.78 -9.67
CA ALA A 264 3.09 8.52 -9.26
C ALA A 264 1.89 7.57 -9.34
N VAL A 265 1.53 6.99 -8.19
CA VAL A 265 0.40 6.06 -8.09
C VAL A 265 -0.89 6.84 -8.23
N LYS A 266 -1.73 6.42 -9.16
CA LYS A 266 -3.08 6.94 -9.30
C LYS A 266 -4.01 6.20 -8.36
N GLU A 267 -4.90 6.94 -7.72
CA GLU A 267 -5.90 6.45 -6.78
C GLU A 267 -7.24 6.18 -7.49
N GLY A 268 -8.14 5.50 -6.79
CA GLY A 268 -9.50 5.23 -7.23
C GLY A 268 -9.72 3.84 -7.80
N PRO A 269 -11.00 3.46 -7.96
CA PRO A 269 -11.42 2.09 -8.30
C PRO A 269 -10.78 1.52 -9.56
N ASP A 270 -10.66 2.30 -10.62
CA ASP A 270 -10.06 1.85 -11.89
C ASP A 270 -8.63 1.35 -11.75
N HIS A 271 -7.97 1.68 -10.62
CA HIS A 271 -6.57 1.36 -10.36
C HIS A 271 -6.36 0.20 -9.41
N PHE A 272 -7.42 -0.32 -8.77
CA PHE A 272 -7.34 -1.50 -7.90
C PHE A 272 -8.34 -2.62 -8.25
N THR A 273 -9.50 -2.31 -8.88
CA THR A 273 -10.50 -3.33 -9.24
C THR A 273 -9.97 -4.42 -10.18
N PRO A 274 -9.06 -4.15 -11.15
CA PRO A 274 -8.50 -5.24 -11.96
C PRO A 274 -7.75 -6.29 -11.13
N LEU A 275 -7.14 -5.89 -10.00
CA LEU A 275 -6.53 -6.85 -9.09
C LEU A 275 -7.59 -7.62 -8.29
N SER A 276 -8.69 -6.97 -7.93
CA SER A 276 -9.80 -7.65 -7.23
C SER A 276 -10.39 -8.77 -8.07
N ASP A 277 -10.52 -8.57 -9.39
CA ASP A 277 -10.99 -9.60 -10.31
C ASP A 277 -10.03 -10.81 -10.36
N LEU A 278 -8.73 -10.55 -10.38
CA LEU A 278 -7.71 -11.59 -10.30
C LEU A 278 -7.73 -12.33 -8.95
N CYS A 279 -8.02 -11.62 -7.87
CA CYS A 279 -8.16 -12.22 -6.54
C CYS A 279 -9.45 -13.04 -6.42
N ALA A 280 -10.57 -12.51 -6.89
CA ALA A 280 -11.86 -13.20 -6.88
C ALA A 280 -11.85 -14.50 -7.72
N SER A 281 -11.10 -14.50 -8.83
CA SER A 281 -10.88 -15.71 -9.64
C SER A 281 -9.86 -16.69 -9.05
N GLY A 282 -9.21 -16.35 -7.93
CA GLY A 282 -8.15 -17.16 -7.33
C GLY A 282 -6.80 -17.13 -8.07
N THR A 283 -6.68 -16.30 -9.11
CA THR A 283 -5.45 -16.17 -9.90
C THR A 283 -4.33 -15.48 -9.12
N VAL A 284 -4.67 -14.52 -8.28
CA VAL A 284 -3.77 -13.85 -7.33
C VAL A 284 -4.25 -14.10 -5.92
N LYS A 285 -3.34 -14.53 -5.05
CA LYS A 285 -3.65 -14.77 -3.63
C LYS A 285 -3.51 -13.50 -2.82
N ILE A 286 -4.51 -13.24 -1.96
CA ILE A 286 -4.44 -12.22 -0.94
C ILE A 286 -3.80 -12.85 0.30
N SER A 287 -2.66 -12.31 0.74
CA SER A 287 -1.99 -12.77 1.94
C SER A 287 -2.30 -11.83 3.10
N VAL A 288 -3.21 -12.24 3.97
CA VAL A 288 -3.48 -11.59 5.26
C VAL A 288 -2.63 -12.29 6.33
N ASP A 289 -1.64 -11.59 6.87
CA ASP A 289 -0.74 -12.10 7.89
C ASP A 289 -1.45 -12.27 9.23
N ARG A 290 -2.08 -11.17 9.68
CA ARG A 290 -2.78 -11.12 10.98
C ARG A 290 -4.01 -10.23 10.91
N THR A 291 -4.98 -10.58 11.77
CA THR A 291 -6.14 -9.74 12.07
C THR A 291 -6.04 -9.22 13.50
N PHE A 292 -6.46 -7.99 13.72
CA PHE A 292 -6.47 -7.30 15.00
C PHE A 292 -7.85 -6.70 15.25
N SER A 293 -8.22 -6.52 16.51
CA SER A 293 -9.39 -5.73 16.92
C SER A 293 -9.08 -4.23 16.92
N LEU A 294 -10.10 -3.39 17.08
CA LEU A 294 -9.93 -1.93 17.07
C LEU A 294 -8.99 -1.43 18.17
N ASP A 295 -9.06 -2.00 19.36
CA ASP A 295 -8.21 -1.67 20.49
C ASP A 295 -6.74 -2.09 20.28
N GLN A 296 -6.49 -3.02 19.37
CA GLN A 296 -5.17 -3.52 19.01
C GLN A 296 -4.51 -2.75 17.83
N VAL A 297 -5.15 -1.70 17.30
CA VAL A 297 -4.58 -0.86 16.22
C VAL A 297 -3.15 -0.38 16.52
N PRO A 298 -2.78 0.01 17.77
CA PRO A 298 -1.39 0.35 18.08
C PRO A 298 -0.40 -0.78 17.76
N ALA A 299 -0.75 -2.01 18.10
CA ALA A 299 0.07 -3.20 17.81
C ALA A 299 0.09 -3.53 16.31
N ALA A 300 -1.04 -3.38 15.63
CA ALA A 300 -1.14 -3.59 14.17
C ALA A 300 -0.24 -2.61 13.39
N LEU A 301 -0.24 -1.33 13.77
CA LEU A 301 0.61 -0.30 13.18
C LEU A 301 2.10 -0.54 13.47
N ALA A 302 2.46 -0.95 14.71
CA ALA A 302 3.83 -1.32 15.04
C ALA A 302 4.29 -2.52 14.19
N HIS A 303 3.47 -3.55 14.06
CA HIS A 303 3.78 -4.75 13.28
C HIS A 303 4.09 -4.43 11.80
N VAL A 304 3.34 -3.52 11.19
CA VAL A 304 3.61 -3.05 9.83
C VAL A 304 4.83 -2.11 9.79
N GLY A 305 4.91 -1.15 10.71
CA GLY A 305 5.95 -0.13 10.73
C GLY A 305 7.35 -0.65 11.04
N GLU A 306 7.45 -1.74 11.78
CA GLU A 306 8.70 -2.46 12.09
C GLU A 306 9.09 -3.46 11.00
N GLY A 307 8.28 -3.57 9.95
CA GLY A 307 8.56 -4.46 8.82
C GLY A 307 8.37 -5.94 9.11
N LEU A 308 7.52 -6.29 10.07
CA LEU A 308 7.29 -7.69 10.49
C LEU A 308 6.21 -8.38 9.65
N ALA A 309 5.27 -7.62 9.07
CA ALA A 309 4.12 -8.15 8.36
C ALA A 309 4.50 -8.96 7.11
N LEU A 310 3.87 -10.12 6.95
CA LEU A 310 3.94 -11.00 5.76
C LEU A 310 2.71 -10.72 4.87
N GLY A 311 2.82 -9.75 3.96
CA GLY A 311 1.67 -9.28 3.18
C GLY A 311 0.88 -8.20 3.92
N LYS A 312 -0.43 -8.39 4.09
CA LYS A 312 -1.37 -7.39 4.64
C LYS A 312 -1.74 -7.70 6.09
N VAL A 313 -1.98 -6.64 6.83
CA VAL A 313 -2.51 -6.66 8.20
C VAL A 313 -3.89 -6.02 8.19
N VAL A 314 -4.86 -6.66 8.81
CA VAL A 314 -6.26 -6.23 8.82
C VAL A 314 -6.73 -5.92 10.24
N VAL A 315 -7.54 -4.91 10.39
CA VAL A 315 -8.25 -4.56 11.62
C VAL A 315 -9.74 -4.80 11.40
N LEU A 316 -10.37 -5.47 12.34
CA LEU A 316 -11.81 -5.72 12.40
C LEU A 316 -12.39 -4.84 13.51
N PRO A 317 -13.10 -3.75 13.18
CA PRO A 317 -13.58 -2.79 14.19
C PRO A 317 -14.72 -3.32 15.08
N SER A 318 -15.44 -4.34 14.63
CA SER A 318 -16.57 -4.96 15.34
C SER A 318 -16.38 -6.45 15.48
#